data_37119f173b6f39125cfda4126d0e60ae
#
_entry.id   37119f173b6f39125cfda4126d0e60ae
#
_cell.length_a   1.000
_cell.length_b   1.000
_cell.length_c   1.000
_cell.angle_alpha   90.00
_cell.angle_beta   90.00
_cell.angle_gamma   90.00
#
_symmetry.space_group_name_H-M   'P 1'
#
loop_
_entity.id
_entity.type
_entity.pdbx_description
1 polymer ?
#
loop_
_entity_poly.entity_id
_entity_poly.type
_entity_poly.pdbx_seq_one_letter_code
_entity_poly.pdbx_strand_id
1 'polypeptide(L)'
;MKTIEMSNYSVGESCYNEIPSVCEKYNVKKVVLIGGKRALAAAEPRIREAIKETDIIITDSIVYGVDSTMTNVHKLTSNPNVQEADVIFAIGGGKAIDTCKTASIEMDDKMVFSFPTICSNCSAATAIAVVYDDNGALDHYSYPHCPAHIFINPDVIAKAPSEYFWAGIGDALSKQCEVEFATQGKTLDHTATMGLALAKTCTEPLLKYGKQGMEDCKNDTNSAAIEAIALDIVVSTGYVSNLTNQPEYYYNSSIAHAFYNGSCSIARNGHHLHGEVVSFGVLVLYAYAKDEENLIKMAKFNKSIGLPVTLADMDLNESHLEALTQAATKTNEWKNAPFPFTKEEFIAAIKKADAVGQSL
;
A
#
# COMPACT_ATOMS: atom_id res chain seq x y z
N MET A 1 5.28 10.84 24.90
CA MET A 1 4.50 9.58 25.05
C MET A 1 4.23 9.10 23.64
N LYS A 2 4.45 7.81 23.35
CA LYS A 2 4.31 7.23 22.02
C LYS A 2 3.21 6.16 22.08
N THR A 3 2.26 6.21 21.17
CA THR A 3 1.23 5.18 20.97
C THR A 3 1.47 4.53 19.62
N ILE A 4 1.59 3.21 19.62
CA ILE A 4 1.74 2.42 18.39
C ILE A 4 0.45 1.64 18.20
N GLU A 5 -0.16 1.82 17.05
CA GLU A 5 -1.38 1.13 16.68
C GLU A 5 -1.13 0.07 15.64
N MET A 6 -1.80 -1.04 15.80
CA MET A 6 -1.77 -2.18 14.89
C MET A 6 -3.20 -2.66 14.66
N SER A 7 -3.60 -2.80 13.43
CA SER A 7 -4.90 -3.35 13.08
C SER A 7 -5.02 -4.81 13.50
N ASN A 8 -6.17 -5.23 14.02
CA ASN A 8 -6.50 -6.64 14.04
C ASN A 8 -6.90 -7.09 12.63
N TYR A 9 -6.86 -8.39 12.32
CA TYR A 9 -7.34 -8.88 11.03
C TYR A 9 -7.98 -10.26 11.11
N SER A 10 -8.89 -10.52 10.17
CA SER A 10 -9.43 -11.83 9.82
C SER A 10 -9.08 -12.11 8.37
N VAL A 11 -8.62 -13.32 8.07
CA VAL A 11 -8.22 -13.72 6.71
C VAL A 11 -8.88 -15.04 6.31
N GLY A 12 -9.13 -15.20 5.02
CA GLY A 12 -9.71 -16.38 4.42
C GLY A 12 -10.99 -16.09 3.64
N GLU A 13 -11.45 -17.04 2.84
CA GLU A 13 -12.63 -16.89 1.99
C GLU A 13 -13.91 -16.58 2.79
N SER A 14 -14.01 -17.13 4.00
CA SER A 14 -15.14 -16.93 4.92
C SER A 14 -14.92 -15.84 5.97
N CYS A 15 -13.87 -15.02 5.85
CA CYS A 15 -13.51 -14.05 6.90
C CYS A 15 -14.61 -13.03 7.22
N TYR A 16 -15.53 -12.77 6.28
CA TYR A 16 -16.66 -11.88 6.53
C TYR A 16 -17.67 -12.46 7.53
N ASN A 17 -17.68 -13.78 7.76
CA ASN A 17 -18.50 -14.39 8.80
C ASN A 17 -18.07 -13.98 10.22
N GLU A 18 -16.87 -13.41 10.36
CA GLU A 18 -16.39 -12.84 11.63
C GLU A 18 -16.91 -11.42 11.89
N ILE A 19 -17.61 -10.79 10.95
CA ILE A 19 -18.15 -9.42 11.13
C ILE A 19 -19.01 -9.31 12.39
N PRO A 20 -19.96 -10.23 12.68
CA PRO A 20 -20.77 -10.15 13.89
C PRO A 20 -19.94 -10.16 15.18
N SER A 21 -19.00 -11.09 15.30
CA SER A 21 -18.15 -11.22 16.50
C SER A 21 -17.23 -10.01 16.68
N VAL A 22 -16.72 -9.47 15.59
CA VAL A 22 -15.90 -8.24 15.62
C VAL A 22 -16.75 -7.02 15.98
N CYS A 23 -17.94 -6.88 15.41
CA CYS A 23 -18.85 -5.80 15.78
C CYS A 23 -19.27 -5.89 17.27
N GLU A 24 -19.54 -7.09 17.79
CA GLU A 24 -19.83 -7.30 19.21
C GLU A 24 -18.66 -6.86 20.09
N LYS A 25 -17.42 -7.28 19.74
CA LYS A 25 -16.19 -6.89 20.47
C LYS A 25 -16.04 -5.37 20.61
N TYR A 26 -16.42 -4.62 19.58
CA TYR A 26 -16.32 -3.16 19.56
C TYR A 26 -17.64 -2.44 19.91
N ASN A 27 -18.69 -3.18 20.32
CA ASN A 27 -20.02 -2.66 20.60
C ASN A 27 -20.65 -1.86 19.46
N VAL A 28 -20.43 -2.32 18.21
CA VAL A 28 -20.93 -1.73 16.97
C VAL A 28 -22.30 -2.31 16.62
N LYS A 29 -23.28 -1.44 16.34
CA LYS A 29 -24.64 -1.81 15.91
C LYS A 29 -25.01 -1.19 14.56
N LYS A 30 -24.46 -0.02 14.23
CA LYS A 30 -24.75 0.68 12.99
C LYS A 30 -23.47 0.80 12.16
N VAL A 31 -23.53 0.37 10.92
CA VAL A 31 -22.40 0.39 10.00
C VAL A 31 -22.78 1.13 8.74
N VAL A 32 -21.87 1.88 8.14
CA VAL A 32 -22.01 2.45 6.80
C VAL A 32 -21.02 1.79 5.87
N LEU A 33 -21.47 1.34 4.69
CA LEU A 33 -20.62 0.76 3.67
C LEU A 33 -20.15 1.88 2.75
N ILE A 34 -18.84 2.10 2.63
CA ILE A 34 -18.26 3.14 1.77
C ILE A 34 -17.20 2.52 0.88
N GLY A 35 -17.33 2.69 -0.43
CA GLY A 35 -16.38 2.09 -1.35
C GLY A 35 -16.49 2.59 -2.77
N GLY A 36 -15.63 2.07 -3.66
CA GLY A 36 -15.80 2.24 -5.10
C GLY A 36 -16.93 1.35 -5.65
N LYS A 37 -17.56 1.74 -6.74
CA LYS A 37 -18.70 1.01 -7.33
C LYS A 37 -18.42 -0.49 -7.53
N ARG A 38 -17.22 -0.84 -8.08
CA ARG A 38 -16.84 -2.24 -8.32
C ARG A 38 -16.53 -2.97 -7.02
N ALA A 39 -15.90 -2.28 -6.07
CA ALA A 39 -15.54 -2.84 -4.77
C ALA A 39 -16.79 -3.19 -3.94
N LEU A 40 -17.77 -2.27 -3.89
CA LEU A 40 -19.06 -2.54 -3.26
C LEU A 40 -19.77 -3.72 -3.93
N ALA A 41 -19.82 -3.77 -5.26
CA ALA A 41 -20.43 -4.89 -5.97
C ALA A 41 -19.78 -6.26 -5.65
N ALA A 42 -18.48 -6.29 -5.37
CA ALA A 42 -17.75 -7.52 -5.03
C ALA A 42 -17.93 -7.95 -3.56
N ALA A 43 -17.95 -6.99 -2.62
CA ALA A 43 -17.92 -7.30 -1.18
C ALA A 43 -19.27 -7.16 -0.48
N GLU A 44 -20.11 -6.19 -0.83
CA GLU A 44 -21.36 -5.89 -0.13
C GLU A 44 -22.33 -7.07 -0.07
N PRO A 45 -22.57 -7.88 -1.13
CA PRO A 45 -23.47 -9.02 -1.02
C PRO A 45 -23.02 -10.02 0.05
N ARG A 46 -21.72 -10.25 0.18
CA ARG A 46 -21.13 -11.16 1.17
C ARG A 46 -21.21 -10.57 2.60
N ILE A 47 -21.02 -9.26 2.73
CA ILE A 47 -21.15 -8.55 4.01
C ILE A 47 -22.60 -8.63 4.48
N ARG A 48 -23.58 -8.36 3.60
CA ARG A 48 -25.01 -8.45 3.92
C ARG A 48 -25.42 -9.87 4.33
N GLU A 49 -24.92 -10.89 3.63
CA GLU A 49 -25.16 -12.29 3.98
C GLU A 49 -24.60 -12.63 5.37
N ALA A 50 -23.39 -12.14 5.69
CA ALA A 50 -22.75 -12.40 6.98
C ALA A 50 -23.50 -11.80 8.19
N ILE A 51 -24.23 -10.69 7.98
CA ILE A 51 -24.93 -10.00 9.07
C ILE A 51 -26.46 -10.17 9.05
N LYS A 52 -27.01 -10.95 8.10
CA LYS A 52 -28.46 -11.05 7.88
C LYS A 52 -29.28 -11.53 9.09
N GLU A 53 -28.66 -12.33 9.96
CA GLU A 53 -29.29 -12.89 11.15
C GLU A 53 -28.85 -12.19 12.45
N THR A 54 -28.37 -10.94 12.32
CA THR A 54 -27.87 -10.12 13.43
C THR A 54 -28.66 -8.83 13.55
N ASP A 55 -28.48 -8.12 14.67
CA ASP A 55 -29.09 -6.80 14.91
C ASP A 55 -28.22 -5.65 14.29
N ILE A 56 -27.23 -5.96 13.46
CA ILE A 56 -26.37 -4.96 12.81
C ILE A 56 -27.17 -4.28 11.70
N ILE A 57 -27.24 -2.96 11.76
CA ILE A 57 -27.97 -2.13 10.80
C ILE A 57 -26.98 -1.46 9.85
N ILE A 58 -27.17 -1.67 8.54
CA ILE A 58 -26.49 -0.87 7.52
C ILE A 58 -27.26 0.42 7.32
N THR A 59 -26.65 1.56 7.69
CA THR A 59 -27.26 2.89 7.56
C THR A 59 -27.33 3.34 6.11
N ASP A 60 -26.30 3.01 5.31
CA ASP A 60 -26.26 3.31 3.86
C ASP A 60 -25.14 2.50 3.16
N SER A 61 -25.16 2.52 1.83
CA SER A 61 -24.08 2.01 0.96
C SER A 61 -23.71 3.10 -0.05
N ILE A 62 -22.52 3.69 0.10
CA ILE A 62 -22.13 4.96 -0.54
C ILE A 62 -20.92 4.77 -1.45
N VAL A 63 -21.04 5.25 -2.69
CA VAL A 63 -19.86 5.41 -3.56
C VAL A 63 -19.14 6.69 -3.18
N TYR A 64 -17.89 6.55 -2.65
CA TYR A 64 -17.10 7.66 -2.12
C TYR A 64 -16.68 8.71 -3.16
N GLY A 65 -16.56 8.29 -4.40
CA GLY A 65 -16.02 9.08 -5.50
C GLY A 65 -15.05 8.27 -6.34
N VAL A 66 -14.01 8.91 -6.85
CA VAL A 66 -13.00 8.28 -7.71
C VAL A 66 -11.60 8.33 -7.07
N ASP A 67 -11.32 9.41 -6.32
CA ASP A 67 -10.01 9.65 -5.73
C ASP A 67 -10.12 10.07 -4.25
N SER A 68 -9.02 9.95 -3.51
CA SER A 68 -8.92 10.37 -2.12
C SER A 68 -8.66 11.88 -2.07
N THR A 69 -9.75 12.67 -2.17
CA THR A 69 -9.69 14.14 -2.15
C THR A 69 -10.48 14.70 -0.97
N MET A 70 -10.12 15.90 -0.50
CA MET A 70 -10.89 16.57 0.56
C MET A 70 -12.34 16.85 0.13
N THR A 71 -12.59 17.07 -1.17
CA THR A 71 -13.96 17.17 -1.71
C THR A 71 -14.78 15.90 -1.43
N ASN A 72 -14.20 14.71 -1.64
CA ASN A 72 -14.87 13.44 -1.34
C ASN A 72 -14.97 13.20 0.17
N VAL A 73 -13.97 13.57 0.95
CA VAL A 73 -14.00 13.52 2.43
C VAL A 73 -15.16 14.35 2.97
N HIS A 74 -15.28 15.62 2.59
CA HIS A 74 -16.36 16.51 3.05
C HIS A 74 -17.76 16.03 2.62
N LYS A 75 -17.87 15.38 1.43
CA LYS A 75 -19.12 14.75 1.01
C LYS A 75 -19.53 13.61 1.94
N LEU A 76 -18.58 12.81 2.41
CA LEU A 76 -18.86 11.73 3.35
C LEU A 76 -19.19 12.28 4.74
N THR A 77 -18.40 13.19 5.28
CA THR A 77 -18.58 13.73 6.63
C THR A 77 -19.87 14.55 6.77
N SER A 78 -20.38 15.11 5.67
CA SER A 78 -21.66 15.83 5.66
C SER A 78 -22.88 14.92 5.52
N ASN A 79 -22.70 13.61 5.29
CA ASN A 79 -23.81 12.69 5.07
C ASN A 79 -24.39 12.19 6.41
N PRO A 80 -25.68 12.40 6.71
CA PRO A 80 -26.30 11.98 7.98
C PRO A 80 -26.16 10.47 8.27
N ASN A 81 -26.23 9.62 7.24
CA ASN A 81 -26.11 8.17 7.41
C ASN A 81 -24.68 7.76 7.81
N VAL A 82 -23.65 8.51 7.35
CA VAL A 82 -22.27 8.34 7.77
C VAL A 82 -22.06 8.83 9.21
N GLN A 83 -22.67 9.95 9.56
CA GLN A 83 -22.60 10.51 10.91
C GLN A 83 -23.28 9.59 11.94
N GLU A 84 -24.43 8.97 11.58
CA GLU A 84 -25.21 8.08 12.45
C GLU A 84 -24.53 6.72 12.69
N ALA A 85 -23.69 6.25 11.76
CA ALA A 85 -23.01 4.97 11.88
C ALA A 85 -21.98 4.97 13.04
N ASP A 86 -21.86 3.82 13.75
CA ASP A 86 -20.85 3.61 14.78
C ASP A 86 -19.47 3.39 14.16
N VAL A 87 -19.43 2.78 12.95
CA VAL A 87 -18.20 2.42 12.24
C VAL A 87 -18.36 2.57 10.73
N ILE A 88 -17.27 2.96 10.07
CA ILE A 88 -17.16 2.96 8.61
C ILE A 88 -16.58 1.63 8.16
N PHE A 89 -17.29 0.92 7.28
CA PHE A 89 -16.73 -0.20 6.51
C PHE A 89 -16.11 0.37 5.23
N ALA A 90 -14.81 0.53 5.22
CA ALA A 90 -14.04 1.06 4.10
C ALA A 90 -13.74 -0.07 3.10
N ILE A 91 -14.46 -0.09 1.97
CA ILE A 91 -14.49 -1.21 1.02
C ILE A 91 -13.77 -0.79 -0.27
N GLY A 92 -12.61 -1.39 -0.55
CA GLY A 92 -11.91 -1.06 -1.80
C GLY A 92 -10.41 -1.18 -1.76
N GLY A 93 -9.75 -0.42 -2.64
CA GLY A 93 -8.30 -0.22 -2.63
C GLY A 93 -7.89 1.01 -1.83
N GLY A 94 -6.60 1.37 -1.91
CA GLY A 94 -6.00 2.46 -1.13
C GLY A 94 -6.79 3.76 -1.17
N LYS A 95 -7.19 4.24 -2.35
CA LYS A 95 -7.92 5.51 -2.48
C LYS A 95 -9.25 5.54 -1.71
N ALA A 96 -10.03 4.46 -1.74
CA ALA A 96 -11.29 4.36 -0.99
C ALA A 96 -11.03 4.30 0.51
N ILE A 97 -10.05 3.50 0.92
CA ILE A 97 -9.69 3.32 2.33
C ILE A 97 -9.10 4.61 2.89
N ASP A 98 -8.22 5.29 2.15
CA ASP A 98 -7.62 6.56 2.57
C ASP A 98 -8.67 7.68 2.70
N THR A 99 -9.66 7.74 1.79
CA THR A 99 -10.79 8.67 1.93
C THR A 99 -11.57 8.41 3.23
N CYS A 100 -11.87 7.14 3.55
CA CYS A 100 -12.58 6.77 4.77
C CYS A 100 -11.75 7.07 6.03
N LYS A 101 -10.45 6.79 6.02
CA LYS A 101 -9.54 7.10 7.12
C LYS A 101 -9.41 8.61 7.35
N THR A 102 -9.32 9.40 6.27
CA THR A 102 -9.28 10.87 6.38
C THR A 102 -10.61 11.42 6.88
N ALA A 103 -11.74 10.90 6.40
CA ALA A 103 -13.06 11.27 6.90
C ALA A 103 -13.25 10.92 8.39
N SER A 104 -12.64 9.83 8.87
CA SER A 104 -12.64 9.43 10.28
C SER A 104 -12.11 10.56 11.19
N ILE A 105 -10.99 11.19 10.80
CA ILE A 105 -10.38 12.29 11.57
C ILE A 105 -11.37 13.44 11.77
N GLU A 106 -12.10 13.83 10.70
CA GLU A 106 -13.07 14.94 10.76
C GLU A 106 -14.36 14.58 11.54
N MET A 107 -14.49 13.32 11.97
CA MET A 107 -15.64 12.81 12.73
C MET A 107 -15.21 12.23 14.09
N ASP A 108 -14.36 12.95 14.81
CA ASP A 108 -13.84 12.61 16.14
C ASP A 108 -13.26 11.18 16.19
N ASP A 109 -12.40 10.86 15.22
CA ASP A 109 -11.74 9.56 15.07
C ASP A 109 -12.72 8.38 14.98
N LYS A 110 -13.81 8.57 14.23
CA LYS A 110 -14.81 7.53 13.97
C LYS A 110 -14.14 6.23 13.51
N MET A 111 -14.43 5.14 14.17
CA MET A 111 -13.84 3.84 13.90
C MET A 111 -13.97 3.42 12.44
N VAL A 112 -12.91 2.81 11.90
CA VAL A 112 -12.88 2.25 10.54
C VAL A 112 -12.56 0.76 10.62
N PHE A 113 -13.33 -0.06 9.90
CA PHE A 113 -12.95 -1.43 9.51
C PHE A 113 -12.65 -1.43 8.01
N SER A 114 -11.57 -2.05 7.60
CA SER A 114 -11.17 -2.09 6.19
C SER A 114 -11.46 -3.44 5.54
N PHE A 115 -11.94 -3.37 4.31
CA PHE A 115 -12.29 -4.51 3.47
C PHE A 115 -11.55 -4.35 2.13
N PRO A 116 -10.25 -4.70 2.07
CA PRO A 116 -9.49 -4.59 0.83
C PRO A 116 -10.06 -5.53 -0.23
N THR A 117 -10.46 -4.97 -1.37
CA THR A 117 -10.97 -5.74 -2.53
C THR A 117 -9.94 -5.86 -3.63
N ILE A 118 -8.85 -5.13 -3.53
CA ILE A 118 -7.62 -5.25 -4.31
C ILE A 118 -6.45 -5.23 -3.35
N CYS A 119 -5.28 -5.66 -3.81
CA CYS A 119 -4.10 -5.78 -2.98
C CYS A 119 -2.92 -5.05 -3.63
N SER A 120 -3.06 -3.71 -3.82
CA SER A 120 -2.05 -2.89 -4.50
C SER A 120 -1.09 -2.17 -3.57
N ASN A 121 -1.37 -2.14 -2.27
CA ASN A 121 -0.54 -1.55 -1.21
C ASN A 121 -1.09 -1.91 0.18
N CYS A 122 -0.45 -1.40 1.23
CA CYS A 122 -0.77 -1.68 2.63
C CYS A 122 -1.73 -0.68 3.29
N SER A 123 -2.40 0.21 2.55
CA SER A 123 -3.27 1.27 3.11
C SER A 123 -4.33 0.73 4.08
N ALA A 124 -4.81 -0.51 3.86
CA ALA A 124 -5.82 -1.16 4.71
C ALA A 124 -5.36 -1.40 6.15
N ALA A 125 -4.05 -1.33 6.45
CA ALA A 125 -3.48 -1.59 7.77
C ALA A 125 -2.69 -0.41 8.36
N THR A 126 -2.57 0.71 7.62
CA THR A 126 -1.67 1.81 8.02
C THR A 126 -2.39 2.97 8.68
N ALA A 127 -1.67 3.65 9.60
CA ALA A 127 -2.05 4.90 10.23
C ALA A 127 -1.63 6.14 9.39
N ILE A 128 -1.62 6.01 8.08
CA ILE A 128 -1.34 7.09 7.13
C ILE A 128 -2.34 6.99 5.97
N ALA A 129 -2.77 8.13 5.46
CA ALA A 129 -3.60 8.22 4.27
C ALA A 129 -3.05 9.27 3.32
N VAL A 130 -3.16 8.99 2.02
CA VAL A 130 -2.73 9.90 0.96
C VAL A 130 -3.92 10.71 0.49
N VAL A 131 -3.80 12.03 0.52
CA VAL A 131 -4.83 12.95 0.02
C VAL A 131 -4.31 13.64 -1.24
N TYR A 132 -5.13 13.64 -2.26
CA TYR A 132 -4.86 14.27 -3.55
C TYR A 132 -5.70 15.54 -3.69
N ASP A 133 -5.23 16.48 -4.50
CA ASP A 133 -6.07 17.58 -4.96
C ASP A 133 -7.09 17.09 -6.02
N ASP A 134 -8.06 17.94 -6.39
CA ASP A 134 -9.09 17.58 -7.38
C ASP A 134 -8.52 17.44 -8.81
N ASN A 135 -7.25 17.75 -9.06
CA ASN A 135 -6.53 17.52 -10.32
C ASN A 135 -5.72 16.20 -10.29
N GLY A 136 -5.72 15.48 -9.18
CA GLY A 136 -5.02 14.19 -9.01
C GLY A 136 -3.53 14.33 -8.61
N ALA A 137 -3.05 15.54 -8.25
CA ALA A 137 -1.72 15.71 -7.68
C ALA A 137 -1.74 15.44 -6.17
N LEU A 138 -0.62 14.96 -5.62
CA LEU A 138 -0.47 14.80 -4.16
C LEU A 138 -0.65 16.16 -3.47
N ASP A 139 -1.63 16.26 -2.60
CA ASP A 139 -1.85 17.44 -1.75
C ASP A 139 -1.10 17.27 -0.43
N HIS A 140 -1.47 16.31 0.39
CA HIS A 140 -0.82 16.04 1.67
C HIS A 140 -0.99 14.61 2.14
N TYR A 141 -0.25 14.25 3.20
CA TYR A 141 -0.49 13.04 3.98
C TYR A 141 -1.30 13.39 5.23
N SER A 142 -2.37 12.65 5.50
CA SER A 142 -3.07 12.68 6.78
C SER A 142 -2.67 11.48 7.64
N TYR A 143 -2.80 11.62 8.96
CA TYR A 143 -2.35 10.61 9.93
C TYR A 143 -3.52 10.19 10.83
N PRO A 144 -4.47 9.40 10.28
CA PRO A 144 -5.58 8.81 11.02
C PRO A 144 -5.10 7.69 11.93
N HIS A 145 -5.98 7.22 12.82
CA HIS A 145 -5.80 5.91 13.41
C HIS A 145 -5.78 4.82 12.32
N CYS A 146 -5.03 3.74 12.54
CA CYS A 146 -5.13 2.60 11.63
C CYS A 146 -6.54 1.97 11.75
N PRO A 147 -7.07 1.31 10.71
CA PRO A 147 -8.34 0.59 10.82
C PRO A 147 -8.31 -0.39 11.99
N ALA A 148 -9.35 -0.40 12.81
CA ALA A 148 -9.40 -1.23 14.02
C ALA A 148 -9.44 -2.74 13.69
N HIS A 149 -9.99 -3.08 12.51
CA HIS A 149 -10.00 -4.44 11.99
C HIS A 149 -9.94 -4.46 10.46
N ILE A 150 -9.26 -5.48 9.92
CA ILE A 150 -9.13 -5.72 8.47
C ILE A 150 -9.78 -7.05 8.14
N PHE A 151 -10.68 -7.09 7.17
CA PHE A 151 -11.26 -8.32 6.65
C PHE A 151 -10.65 -8.65 5.29
N ILE A 152 -9.68 -9.56 5.25
CA ILE A 152 -8.91 -9.92 4.06
C ILE A 152 -9.54 -11.16 3.43
N ASN A 153 -10.28 -10.97 2.35
CA ASN A 153 -10.90 -12.06 1.60
C ASN A 153 -10.06 -12.36 0.34
N PRO A 154 -9.26 -13.46 0.32
CA PRO A 154 -8.40 -13.78 -0.82
C PRO A 154 -9.17 -14.09 -2.10
N ASP A 155 -10.42 -14.59 -2.00
CA ASP A 155 -11.27 -14.85 -3.17
C ASP A 155 -11.75 -13.57 -3.85
N VAL A 156 -12.04 -12.53 -3.06
CA VAL A 156 -12.38 -11.20 -3.59
C VAL A 156 -11.16 -10.57 -4.27
N ILE A 157 -9.98 -10.71 -3.66
CA ILE A 157 -8.72 -10.19 -4.21
C ILE A 157 -8.33 -10.91 -5.49
N ALA A 158 -8.43 -12.25 -5.53
CA ALA A 158 -8.10 -13.05 -6.70
C ALA A 158 -8.95 -12.70 -7.93
N LYS A 159 -10.21 -12.30 -7.72
CA LYS A 159 -11.17 -11.92 -8.78
C LYS A 159 -11.14 -10.44 -9.16
N ALA A 160 -10.27 -9.67 -8.54
CA ALA A 160 -10.03 -8.28 -8.91
C ALA A 160 -9.11 -8.19 -10.15
N PRO A 161 -9.06 -7.04 -10.85
CA PRO A 161 -8.12 -6.87 -11.95
C PRO A 161 -6.69 -7.14 -11.51
N SER A 162 -6.03 -8.09 -12.19
CA SER A 162 -4.73 -8.66 -11.77
C SER A 162 -3.59 -7.65 -11.74
N GLU A 163 -3.73 -6.53 -12.47
CA GLU A 163 -2.75 -5.44 -12.44
C GLU A 163 -2.57 -4.82 -11.04
N TYR A 164 -3.59 -4.81 -10.21
CA TYR A 164 -3.48 -4.29 -8.84
C TYR A 164 -2.73 -5.23 -7.91
N PHE A 165 -2.92 -6.54 -8.07
CA PHE A 165 -2.17 -7.54 -7.34
C PHE A 165 -0.70 -7.53 -7.76
N TRP A 166 -0.45 -7.45 -9.06
CA TRP A 166 0.87 -7.30 -9.67
C TRP A 166 1.62 -6.06 -9.13
N ALA A 167 0.98 -4.90 -9.15
CA ALA A 167 1.54 -3.68 -8.60
C ALA A 167 1.78 -3.79 -7.08
N GLY A 168 0.89 -4.47 -6.37
CA GLY A 168 1.06 -4.71 -4.93
C GLY A 168 2.29 -5.55 -4.60
N ILE A 169 2.60 -6.57 -5.40
CA ILE A 169 3.86 -7.30 -5.27
C ILE A 169 5.04 -6.34 -5.46
N GLY A 170 4.99 -5.52 -6.52
CA GLY A 170 6.04 -4.55 -6.82
C GLY A 170 6.29 -3.53 -5.70
N ASP A 171 5.21 -3.04 -5.09
CA ASP A 171 5.29 -2.11 -3.95
C ASP A 171 5.90 -2.80 -2.72
N ALA A 172 5.40 -3.98 -2.37
CA ALA A 172 5.82 -4.70 -1.18
C ALA A 172 7.29 -5.18 -1.23
N LEU A 173 7.85 -5.44 -2.43
CA LEU A 173 9.28 -5.75 -2.61
C LEU A 173 10.20 -4.67 -2.04
N SER A 174 9.75 -3.42 -1.95
CA SER A 174 10.54 -2.31 -1.43
C SER A 174 10.73 -2.37 0.09
N LYS A 175 9.77 -2.98 0.81
CA LYS A 175 9.66 -2.80 2.26
C LYS A 175 10.90 -3.24 3.03
N GLN A 176 11.39 -4.45 2.78
CA GLN A 176 12.56 -4.94 3.48
C GLN A 176 13.80 -4.10 3.16
N CYS A 177 14.14 -3.96 1.88
CA CYS A 177 15.39 -3.32 1.46
C CYS A 177 15.43 -1.82 1.84
N GLU A 178 14.30 -1.12 1.79
CA GLU A 178 14.24 0.28 2.17
C GLU A 178 14.39 0.49 3.67
N VAL A 179 13.71 -0.32 4.50
CA VAL A 179 13.87 -0.24 5.96
C VAL A 179 15.28 -0.61 6.39
N GLU A 180 15.85 -1.68 5.82
CA GLU A 180 17.25 -2.05 6.08
C GLU A 180 18.21 -0.92 5.69
N PHE A 181 18.00 -0.30 4.53
CA PHE A 181 18.81 0.83 4.07
C PHE A 181 18.65 2.06 4.95
N ALA A 182 17.40 2.46 5.27
CA ALA A 182 17.12 3.64 6.06
C ALA A 182 17.59 3.56 7.53
N THR A 183 17.77 2.34 8.05
CA THR A 183 18.23 2.09 9.42
C THR A 183 19.74 1.89 9.54
N GLN A 184 20.48 1.86 8.44
CA GLN A 184 21.93 1.66 8.47
C GLN A 184 22.66 2.70 9.34
N GLY A 185 23.48 2.22 10.26
CA GLY A 185 24.29 3.08 11.15
C GLY A 185 23.48 3.87 12.18
N LYS A 186 22.16 3.63 12.31
CA LYS A 186 21.30 4.31 13.29
C LYS A 186 21.25 3.52 14.61
N THR A 187 21.18 4.23 15.72
CA THR A 187 20.76 3.66 17.00
C THR A 187 19.23 3.67 17.03
N LEU A 188 18.64 2.48 16.96
CA LEU A 188 17.21 2.30 16.91
C LEU A 188 16.61 2.18 18.31
N ASP A 189 15.44 2.79 18.52
CA ASP A 189 14.62 2.48 19.69
C ASP A 189 13.97 1.10 19.56
N HIS A 190 13.23 0.68 20.58
CA HIS A 190 12.58 -0.63 20.59
C HIS A 190 11.58 -0.80 19.46
N THR A 191 10.77 0.23 19.16
CA THR A 191 9.74 0.20 18.12
C THR A 191 10.35 0.08 16.73
N ALA A 192 11.36 0.90 16.42
CA ALA A 192 12.08 0.82 15.15
C ALA A 192 12.81 -0.52 14.98
N THR A 193 13.36 -1.07 16.08
CA THR A 193 14.00 -2.41 16.08
C THR A 193 13.00 -3.51 15.73
N MET A 194 11.78 -3.46 16.29
CA MET A 194 10.70 -4.39 15.91
C MET A 194 10.32 -4.22 14.44
N GLY A 195 10.20 -2.97 13.96
CA GLY A 195 9.90 -2.69 12.56
C GLY A 195 10.95 -3.28 11.61
N LEU A 196 12.23 -3.11 11.91
CA LEU A 196 13.33 -3.69 11.14
C LEU A 196 13.30 -5.24 11.17
N ALA A 197 13.02 -5.84 12.34
CA ALA A 197 12.91 -7.28 12.45
C ALA A 197 11.75 -7.83 11.61
N LEU A 198 10.59 -7.17 11.65
CA LEU A 198 9.42 -7.56 10.86
C LEU A 198 9.63 -7.32 9.36
N ALA A 199 10.31 -6.24 8.95
CA ALA A 199 10.61 -5.95 7.55
C ALA A 199 11.35 -7.10 6.84
N LYS A 200 12.19 -7.85 7.57
CA LYS A 200 12.90 -9.03 7.05
C LYS A 200 11.98 -10.18 6.61
N THR A 201 10.71 -10.14 6.96
CA THR A 201 9.72 -11.14 6.54
C THR A 201 8.98 -10.77 5.26
N CYS A 202 9.13 -9.53 4.75
CA CYS A 202 8.31 -9.00 3.66
C CYS A 202 8.75 -9.41 2.24
N THR A 203 9.96 -9.90 2.03
CA THR A 203 10.44 -10.22 0.67
C THR A 203 10.26 -11.69 0.30
N GLU A 204 10.48 -12.60 1.26
CA GLU A 204 10.51 -14.04 0.99
C GLU A 204 9.16 -14.58 0.48
N PRO A 205 7.99 -14.23 1.05
CA PRO A 205 6.70 -14.69 0.53
C PRO A 205 6.44 -14.24 -0.92
N LEU A 206 6.84 -13.02 -1.27
CA LEU A 206 6.67 -12.48 -2.63
C LEU A 206 7.51 -13.25 -3.64
N LEU A 207 8.78 -13.51 -3.34
CA LEU A 207 9.67 -14.29 -4.21
C LEU A 207 9.21 -15.75 -4.35
N LYS A 208 8.70 -16.35 -3.28
CA LYS A 208 8.25 -17.74 -3.25
C LYS A 208 6.95 -17.94 -4.00
N TYR A 209 5.99 -17.07 -3.80
CA TYR A 209 4.62 -17.24 -4.27
C TYR A 209 4.22 -16.31 -5.42
N GLY A 210 5.03 -15.27 -5.73
CA GLY A 210 4.65 -14.21 -6.67
C GLY A 210 4.27 -14.72 -8.05
N LYS A 211 5.04 -15.64 -8.62
CA LYS A 211 4.75 -16.21 -9.93
C LYS A 211 3.44 -17.02 -9.92
N GLN A 212 3.27 -17.91 -8.94
CA GLN A 212 2.04 -18.69 -8.81
C GLN A 212 0.84 -17.81 -8.51
N GLY A 213 0.97 -16.84 -7.57
CA GLY A 213 -0.12 -15.91 -7.26
C GLY A 213 -0.56 -15.07 -8.45
N MET A 214 0.37 -14.64 -9.30
CA MET A 214 0.03 -13.93 -10.54
C MET A 214 -0.72 -14.82 -11.54
N GLU A 215 -0.35 -16.08 -11.64
CA GLU A 215 -1.08 -17.05 -12.49
C GLU A 215 -2.49 -17.31 -11.95
N ASP A 216 -2.61 -17.53 -10.64
CA ASP A 216 -3.88 -17.77 -9.97
C ASP A 216 -4.81 -16.55 -10.09
N CYS A 217 -4.29 -15.34 -9.87
CA CYS A 217 -5.05 -14.11 -10.01
C CYS A 217 -5.55 -13.87 -11.44
N LYS A 218 -4.75 -14.18 -12.46
CA LYS A 218 -5.18 -14.10 -13.87
C LYS A 218 -6.29 -15.09 -14.23
N ASN A 219 -6.43 -16.16 -13.44
CA ASN A 219 -7.44 -17.20 -13.61
C ASN A 219 -8.59 -17.08 -12.59
N ASP A 220 -8.71 -15.94 -11.88
CA ASP A 220 -9.72 -15.69 -10.85
C ASP A 220 -9.76 -16.80 -9.75
N THR A 221 -8.62 -17.44 -9.49
CA THR A 221 -8.51 -18.61 -8.61
C THR A 221 -7.97 -18.21 -7.24
N ASN A 222 -8.78 -18.43 -6.19
CA ASN A 222 -8.30 -18.32 -4.82
C ASN A 222 -7.32 -19.46 -4.50
N SER A 223 -6.19 -19.13 -3.87
CA SER A 223 -5.15 -20.09 -3.51
C SER A 223 -4.36 -19.68 -2.27
N ALA A 224 -3.60 -20.60 -1.71
CA ALA A 224 -2.67 -20.30 -0.63
C ALA A 224 -1.58 -19.27 -1.04
N ALA A 225 -1.25 -19.18 -2.33
CA ALA A 225 -0.32 -18.18 -2.84
C ALA A 225 -0.93 -16.77 -2.80
N ILE A 226 -2.20 -16.63 -3.22
CA ILE A 226 -2.94 -15.36 -3.11
C ILE A 226 -3.04 -14.91 -1.64
N GLU A 227 -3.41 -15.82 -0.73
CA GLU A 227 -3.53 -15.50 0.69
C GLU A 227 -2.20 -15.06 1.29
N ALA A 228 -1.11 -15.81 1.02
CA ALA A 228 0.21 -15.47 1.54
C ALA A 228 0.70 -14.10 1.06
N ILE A 229 0.51 -13.78 -0.22
CA ILE A 229 0.89 -12.49 -0.80
C ILE A 229 0.00 -11.36 -0.28
N ALA A 230 -1.32 -11.60 -0.16
CA ALA A 230 -2.23 -10.59 0.39
C ALA A 230 -1.91 -10.25 1.85
N LEU A 231 -1.57 -11.26 2.67
CA LEU A 231 -1.10 -11.05 4.04
C LEU A 231 0.21 -10.26 4.07
N ASP A 232 1.14 -10.57 3.17
CA ASP A 232 2.40 -9.83 3.12
C ASP A 232 2.19 -8.37 2.72
N ILE A 233 1.46 -8.12 1.62
CA ILE A 233 1.21 -6.77 1.13
C ILE A 233 0.41 -5.94 2.15
N VAL A 234 -0.64 -6.49 2.76
CA VAL A 234 -1.54 -5.74 3.63
C VAL A 234 -1.02 -5.69 5.06
N VAL A 235 -0.71 -6.85 5.64
CA VAL A 235 -0.42 -6.95 7.07
C VAL A 235 1.06 -6.73 7.36
N SER A 236 1.96 -7.52 6.74
CA SER A 236 3.39 -7.42 7.04
C SER A 236 3.93 -6.02 6.71
N THR A 237 3.72 -5.56 5.48
CA THR A 237 4.21 -4.23 5.08
C THR A 237 3.49 -3.10 5.80
N GLY A 238 2.19 -3.25 6.12
CA GLY A 238 1.43 -2.26 6.87
C GLY A 238 1.90 -2.12 8.32
N TYR A 239 2.18 -3.24 8.98
CA TYR A 239 2.71 -3.23 10.34
C TYR A 239 4.13 -2.64 10.39
N VAL A 240 4.97 -3.01 9.42
CA VAL A 240 6.29 -2.37 9.28
C VAL A 240 6.14 -0.87 9.11
N SER A 241 5.21 -0.41 8.26
CA SER A 241 4.95 1.02 8.06
C SER A 241 4.58 1.72 9.37
N ASN A 242 3.66 1.16 10.16
CA ASN A 242 3.27 1.74 11.45
C ASN A 242 4.42 1.78 12.46
N LEU A 243 5.37 0.83 12.43
CA LEU A 243 6.52 0.77 13.32
C LEU A 243 7.69 1.66 12.89
N THR A 244 7.80 1.96 11.59
CA THR A 244 8.96 2.65 11.00
C THR A 244 8.66 4.08 10.52
N ASN A 245 7.40 4.50 10.59
CA ASN A 245 6.96 5.87 10.32
C ASN A 245 6.38 6.47 11.61
N GLN A 246 7.19 7.21 12.33
CA GLN A 246 6.83 7.83 13.61
C GLN A 246 7.25 9.29 13.63
N PRO A 247 6.66 10.14 14.47
CA PRO A 247 7.03 11.56 14.54
C PRO A 247 8.52 11.82 14.77
N GLU A 248 9.22 10.90 15.44
CA GLU A 248 10.63 11.04 15.79
C GLU A 248 11.57 10.49 14.73
N TYR A 249 11.07 9.65 13.81
CA TYR A 249 11.89 9.03 12.75
C TYR A 249 11.06 8.55 11.56
N TYR A 250 11.70 8.49 10.42
CA TYR A 250 11.13 7.98 9.18
C TYR A 250 12.08 6.97 8.56
N TYR A 251 11.77 5.68 8.71
CA TYR A 251 12.53 4.56 8.14
C TYR A 251 11.69 3.71 7.17
N ASN A 252 10.45 4.15 6.91
CA ASN A 252 9.44 3.40 6.16
C ASN A 252 9.77 3.23 4.69
N SER A 253 10.42 4.20 4.07
CA SER A 253 10.80 4.21 2.67
C SER A 253 12.11 4.97 2.45
N SER A 254 12.76 4.76 1.31
CA SER A 254 14.04 5.37 0.97
C SER A 254 14.23 5.53 -0.56
N ILE A 255 15.28 4.95 -1.15
CA ILE A 255 15.65 5.16 -2.56
C ILE A 255 14.58 4.68 -3.55
N ALA A 256 13.91 3.56 -3.29
CA ALA A 256 12.90 3.04 -4.22
C ALA A 256 11.73 4.01 -4.36
N HIS A 257 11.23 4.53 -3.25
CA HIS A 257 10.17 5.54 -3.26
C HIS A 257 10.66 6.93 -3.68
N ALA A 258 11.92 7.30 -3.42
CA ALA A 258 12.50 8.53 -3.97
C ALA A 258 12.52 8.49 -5.52
N PHE A 259 12.84 7.33 -6.11
CA PHE A 259 12.74 7.14 -7.56
C PHE A 259 11.30 7.28 -8.06
N TYR A 260 10.34 6.58 -7.42
CA TYR A 260 8.93 6.69 -7.77
C TYR A 260 8.43 8.14 -7.69
N ASN A 261 8.61 8.80 -6.56
CA ASN A 261 8.15 10.17 -6.33
C ASN A 261 8.80 11.16 -7.31
N GLY A 262 10.10 10.99 -7.59
CA GLY A 262 10.79 11.77 -8.61
C GLY A 262 10.20 11.55 -10.01
N SER A 263 9.87 10.32 -10.35
CA SER A 263 9.30 9.95 -11.66
C SER A 263 7.90 10.52 -11.90
N CYS A 264 7.13 10.81 -10.84
CA CYS A 264 5.80 11.43 -10.95
C CYS A 264 5.85 12.85 -11.55
N SER A 265 7.01 13.51 -11.52
CA SER A 265 7.21 14.83 -12.16
C SER A 265 7.39 14.77 -13.66
N ILE A 266 7.57 13.59 -14.23
CA ILE A 266 7.84 13.38 -15.66
C ILE A 266 6.54 13.07 -16.38
N ALA A 267 6.21 13.88 -17.40
CA ALA A 267 5.10 13.58 -18.29
C ALA A 267 5.40 12.32 -19.10
N ARG A 268 4.54 11.32 -19.01
CA ARG A 268 4.66 10.03 -19.67
C ARG A 268 3.39 9.73 -20.47
N ASN A 269 3.51 8.91 -21.52
CA ASN A 269 2.37 8.55 -22.35
C ASN A 269 1.49 7.47 -21.69
N GLY A 270 2.10 6.56 -20.93
CA GLY A 270 1.42 5.46 -20.25
C GLY A 270 0.88 5.84 -18.87
N HIS A 271 -0.06 5.05 -18.39
CA HIS A 271 -0.50 5.07 -17.00
C HIS A 271 0.25 3.96 -16.26
N HIS A 272 1.14 4.36 -15.34
CA HIS A 272 1.94 3.44 -14.55
C HIS A 272 1.45 3.41 -13.10
N LEU A 273 1.25 2.19 -12.59
CA LEU A 273 0.83 2.01 -11.22
C LEU A 273 1.99 2.28 -10.24
N HIS A 274 1.65 2.72 -9.03
CA HIS A 274 2.61 3.03 -7.97
C HIS A 274 3.64 1.92 -7.78
N GLY A 275 3.18 0.72 -7.45
CA GLY A 275 4.06 -0.40 -7.16
C GLY A 275 4.82 -0.94 -8.38
N GLU A 276 4.27 -0.77 -9.58
CA GLU A 276 5.01 -1.03 -10.82
C GLU A 276 6.32 -0.24 -10.83
N VAL A 277 6.24 1.08 -10.64
CA VAL A 277 7.42 1.96 -10.67
C VAL A 277 8.32 1.78 -9.46
N VAL A 278 7.73 1.54 -8.27
CA VAL A 278 8.49 1.24 -7.04
C VAL A 278 9.35 0.00 -7.22
N SER A 279 8.87 -1.03 -7.93
CA SER A 279 9.64 -2.26 -8.15
C SER A 279 10.95 -2.05 -8.91
N PHE A 280 10.98 -1.12 -9.88
CA PHE A 280 12.22 -0.70 -10.50
C PHE A 280 13.09 0.13 -9.54
N GLY A 281 12.47 0.96 -8.70
CA GLY A 281 13.16 1.68 -7.63
C GLY A 281 13.90 0.75 -6.65
N VAL A 282 13.39 -0.48 -6.42
CA VAL A 282 14.11 -1.51 -5.66
C VAL A 282 15.43 -1.90 -6.34
N LEU A 283 15.43 -2.03 -7.68
CA LEU A 283 16.65 -2.28 -8.45
C LEU A 283 17.63 -1.11 -8.30
N VAL A 284 17.13 0.12 -8.33
CA VAL A 284 17.94 1.33 -8.11
C VAL A 284 18.58 1.33 -6.73
N LEU A 285 17.83 0.92 -5.69
CA LEU A 285 18.35 0.83 -4.32
C LEU A 285 19.51 -0.17 -4.23
N TYR A 286 19.35 -1.39 -4.76
CA TYR A 286 20.41 -2.39 -4.74
C TYR A 286 21.63 -1.97 -5.58
N ALA A 287 21.39 -1.31 -6.72
CA ALA A 287 22.50 -0.74 -7.52
C ALA A 287 23.26 0.34 -6.73
N TYR A 288 22.56 1.22 -6.03
CA TYR A 288 23.14 2.25 -5.16
C TYR A 288 23.94 1.63 -4.01
N ALA A 289 23.37 0.65 -3.35
CA ALA A 289 24.00 -0.09 -2.26
C ALA A 289 25.20 -0.96 -2.72
N LYS A 290 25.43 -1.07 -4.04
CA LYS A 290 26.44 -1.95 -4.65
C LYS A 290 26.24 -3.43 -4.32
N ASP A 291 24.99 -3.81 -4.09
CA ASP A 291 24.58 -5.20 -3.84
C ASP A 291 24.19 -5.86 -5.16
N GLU A 292 25.21 -6.31 -5.91
CA GLU A 292 25.04 -6.89 -7.24
C GLU A 292 24.21 -8.20 -7.21
N GLU A 293 24.35 -8.98 -6.15
CA GLU A 293 23.64 -10.26 -6.01
C GLU A 293 22.13 -10.03 -5.92
N ASN A 294 21.69 -9.15 -5.00
CA ASN A 294 20.28 -8.83 -4.85
C ASN A 294 19.74 -8.02 -6.03
N LEU A 295 20.53 -7.14 -6.63
CA LEU A 295 20.15 -6.44 -7.86
C LEU A 295 19.76 -7.44 -8.98
N ILE A 296 20.62 -8.40 -9.29
CA ILE A 296 20.37 -9.41 -10.32
C ILE A 296 19.21 -10.33 -9.94
N LYS A 297 19.13 -10.73 -8.68
CA LYS A 297 18.04 -11.58 -8.16
C LYS A 297 16.69 -10.91 -8.33
N MET A 298 16.56 -9.65 -7.92
CA MET A 298 15.30 -8.90 -8.03
C MET A 298 14.95 -8.58 -9.48
N ALA A 299 15.92 -8.21 -10.31
CA ALA A 299 15.68 -7.97 -11.74
C ALA A 299 15.15 -9.24 -12.44
N LYS A 300 15.71 -10.42 -12.15
CA LYS A 300 15.19 -11.69 -12.66
C LYS A 300 13.78 -11.99 -12.16
N PHE A 301 13.49 -11.72 -10.89
CA PHE A 301 12.15 -11.88 -10.33
C PHE A 301 11.16 -10.94 -11.02
N ASN A 302 11.47 -9.64 -11.09
CA ASN A 302 10.64 -8.66 -11.78
C ASN A 302 10.31 -9.11 -13.20
N LYS A 303 11.33 -9.46 -13.98
CA LYS A 303 11.15 -9.98 -15.35
C LYS A 303 10.22 -11.20 -15.40
N SER A 304 10.33 -12.11 -14.42
CA SER A 304 9.58 -13.37 -14.39
C SER A 304 8.06 -13.18 -14.23
N ILE A 305 7.63 -12.05 -13.69
CA ILE A 305 6.21 -11.70 -13.49
C ILE A 305 5.79 -10.46 -14.27
N GLY A 306 6.69 -9.92 -15.12
CA GLY A 306 6.42 -8.77 -15.98
C GLY A 306 6.49 -7.41 -15.29
N LEU A 307 7.11 -7.31 -14.10
CA LEU A 307 7.44 -6.02 -13.49
C LEU A 307 8.60 -5.35 -14.24
N PRO A 308 8.68 -4.00 -14.25
CA PRO A 308 9.72 -3.27 -14.94
C PRO A 308 11.14 -3.69 -14.54
N VAL A 309 12.00 -3.80 -15.52
CA VAL A 309 13.45 -4.03 -15.35
C VAL A 309 14.29 -2.99 -16.06
N THR A 310 13.66 -2.18 -16.93
CA THR A 310 14.30 -1.08 -17.66
C THR A 310 13.52 0.22 -17.52
N LEU A 311 14.16 1.35 -17.78
CA LEU A 311 13.49 2.65 -17.86
C LEU A 311 12.41 2.67 -18.95
N ALA A 312 12.67 2.01 -20.07
CA ALA A 312 11.75 1.94 -21.21
C ALA A 312 10.42 1.24 -20.83
N ASP A 313 10.45 0.28 -19.93
CA ASP A 313 9.24 -0.40 -19.45
C ASP A 313 8.25 0.54 -18.73
N MET A 314 8.72 1.74 -18.35
CA MET A 314 7.94 2.76 -17.64
C MET A 314 7.81 4.07 -18.44
N ASP A 315 8.01 4.04 -19.76
CA ASP A 315 8.04 5.23 -20.64
C ASP A 315 9.08 6.28 -20.21
N LEU A 316 10.16 5.85 -19.56
CA LEU A 316 11.29 6.69 -19.15
C LEU A 316 12.53 6.42 -20.03
N ASN A 317 13.46 7.36 -20.03
CA ASN A 317 14.75 7.23 -20.68
C ASN A 317 15.78 8.17 -20.03
N GLU A 318 17.05 8.11 -20.47
CA GLU A 318 18.15 8.88 -19.90
C GLU A 318 17.91 10.40 -19.89
N SER A 319 17.16 10.95 -20.85
CA SER A 319 16.91 12.41 -20.90
C SER A 319 16.02 12.90 -19.75
N HIS A 320 15.30 12.01 -19.09
CA HIS A 320 14.43 12.33 -17.95
C HIS A 320 15.17 12.35 -16.60
N LEU A 321 16.37 11.75 -16.52
CA LEU A 321 17.04 11.46 -15.24
C LEU A 321 17.38 12.70 -14.44
N GLU A 322 17.79 13.79 -15.06
CA GLU A 322 18.11 15.04 -14.35
C GLU A 322 16.85 15.64 -13.70
N ALA A 323 15.74 15.74 -14.45
CA ALA A 323 14.49 16.28 -13.96
C ALA A 323 13.87 15.39 -12.85
N LEU A 324 13.87 14.07 -13.07
CA LEU A 324 13.43 13.08 -12.09
C LEU A 324 14.24 13.21 -10.79
N THR A 325 15.58 13.24 -10.90
CA THR A 325 16.47 13.36 -9.74
C THR A 325 16.26 14.67 -9.01
N GLN A 326 16.11 15.78 -9.73
CA GLN A 326 15.81 17.08 -9.13
C GLN A 326 14.48 17.06 -8.33
N ALA A 327 13.47 16.34 -8.80
CA ALA A 327 12.21 16.16 -8.08
C ALA A 327 12.41 15.24 -6.85
N ALA A 328 13.15 14.14 -7.00
CA ALA A 328 13.46 13.20 -5.92
C ALA A 328 14.14 13.89 -4.72
N THR A 329 15.03 14.88 -4.96
CA THR A 329 15.70 15.61 -3.86
C THR A 329 14.75 16.35 -2.90
N LYS A 330 13.50 16.54 -3.29
CA LYS A 330 12.50 17.25 -2.48
C LYS A 330 11.69 16.31 -1.58
N THR A 331 11.80 15.03 -1.78
CA THR A 331 11.01 14.01 -1.08
C THR A 331 11.52 13.77 0.34
N ASN A 332 10.67 13.16 1.16
CA ASN A 332 11.05 12.76 2.52
C ASN A 332 12.11 11.65 2.49
N GLU A 333 12.01 10.75 1.54
CA GLU A 333 12.93 9.63 1.33
C GLU A 333 14.36 10.12 1.11
N TRP A 334 14.52 11.16 0.30
CA TRP A 334 15.82 11.78 0.08
C TRP A 334 16.36 12.48 1.33
N LYS A 335 15.51 13.26 1.99
CA LYS A 335 15.90 14.04 3.18
C LYS A 335 16.25 13.18 4.38
N ASN A 336 15.62 12.02 4.52
CA ASN A 336 15.79 11.09 5.63
C ASN A 336 16.76 9.94 5.32
N ALA A 337 17.48 9.97 4.19
CA ALA A 337 18.51 8.99 3.87
C ALA A 337 19.50 8.83 5.05
N PRO A 338 20.02 7.61 5.30
CA PRO A 338 20.91 7.34 6.45
C PRO A 338 22.23 8.13 6.37
N PHE A 339 22.62 8.50 5.18
CA PHE A 339 23.78 9.34 4.86
C PHE A 339 23.48 10.19 3.62
N PRO A 340 24.15 11.35 3.47
CA PRO A 340 23.99 12.17 2.28
C PRO A 340 24.42 11.38 1.03
N PHE A 341 23.59 11.38 0.01
CA PHE A 341 23.93 10.87 -1.31
C PHE A 341 23.71 11.96 -2.36
N THR A 342 24.49 11.90 -3.43
CA THR A 342 24.50 12.92 -4.47
C THR A 342 23.53 12.56 -5.59
N LYS A 343 23.18 13.57 -6.39
CA LYS A 343 22.40 13.37 -7.61
C LYS A 343 23.13 12.47 -8.60
N GLU A 344 24.46 12.64 -8.70
CA GLU A 344 25.32 11.87 -9.58
C GLU A 344 25.31 10.38 -9.21
N GLU A 345 25.41 10.06 -7.92
CA GLU A 345 25.32 8.67 -7.42
C GLU A 345 23.95 8.06 -7.69
N PHE A 346 22.86 8.83 -7.48
CA PHE A 346 21.52 8.37 -7.77
C PHE A 346 21.30 8.10 -9.27
N ILE A 347 21.73 9.01 -10.14
CA ILE A 347 21.68 8.81 -11.60
C ILE A 347 22.53 7.61 -12.02
N ALA A 348 23.72 7.44 -11.44
CA ALA A 348 24.56 6.28 -11.74
C ALA A 348 23.90 4.96 -11.33
N ALA A 349 23.21 4.94 -10.18
CA ALA A 349 22.45 3.78 -9.72
C ALA A 349 21.27 3.45 -10.65
N ILE A 350 20.53 4.46 -11.12
CA ILE A 350 19.44 4.28 -12.08
C ILE A 350 19.97 3.67 -13.39
N LYS A 351 21.05 4.22 -13.93
CA LYS A 351 21.70 3.71 -15.16
C LYS A 351 22.22 2.27 -14.98
N LYS A 352 22.77 1.95 -13.81
CA LYS A 352 23.23 0.59 -13.51
C LYS A 352 22.06 -0.39 -13.45
N ALA A 353 20.96 -0.03 -12.80
CA ALA A 353 19.75 -0.85 -12.74
C ALA A 353 19.19 -1.11 -14.15
N ASP A 354 19.07 -0.07 -14.96
CA ASP A 354 18.61 -0.14 -16.35
C ASP A 354 19.51 -1.06 -17.21
N ALA A 355 20.83 -0.90 -17.10
CA ALA A 355 21.80 -1.74 -17.84
C ALA A 355 21.69 -3.23 -17.44
N VAL A 356 21.46 -3.53 -16.14
CA VAL A 356 21.23 -4.90 -15.70
C VAL A 356 19.93 -5.45 -16.30
N GLY A 357 18.86 -4.66 -16.29
CA GLY A 357 17.58 -5.06 -16.90
C GLY A 357 17.70 -5.35 -18.40
N GLN A 358 18.42 -4.49 -19.14
CA GLN A 358 18.68 -4.67 -20.58
C GLN A 358 19.51 -5.94 -20.88
N SER A 359 20.33 -6.40 -19.93
CA SER A 359 21.18 -7.58 -20.11
C SER A 359 20.45 -8.92 -19.85
N LEU A 360 19.23 -8.89 -19.30
CA LEU A 360 18.41 -10.08 -19.01
C LEU A 360 17.60 -10.51 -20.22
#